data_ccdd7748c886cbf221eab2f7448c4bea
#
_entry.id   ccdd7748c886cbf221eab2f7448c4bea
#
_cell.length_a   1.000
_cell.length_b   1.000
_cell.length_c   1.000
_cell.angle_alpha   90.00
_cell.angle_beta   90.00
_cell.angle_gamma   90.00
#
_symmetry.space_group_name_H-M   'P 1'
#
loop_
_entity.id
_entity.type
_entity.pdbx_description
1 polymer ?
#
loop_
_entity_poly.entity_id
_entity_poly.type
_entity_poly.pdbx_seq_one_letter_code
_entity_poly.pdbx_strand_id
1 'polypeptide(L)'
;NHFVTSSEAEVLANDAFNIFINKRHEIEFYDGVANALKSLSMNYSLGVLTNGNADIYRFEIGKYFDFSISSLEAKDSKPNRSHFDKALQKIDGISFVEMLHIGDHQINDIFAANRLGIKTLWFNNKNTEWAQAFEKPKDFSDWNKLPEMIEELYE
;
A
#
# COMPACT_ATOMS: atom_id res chain seq x y z
N ASN A 1 41.90 -14.08 16.03
CA ASN A 1 40.89 -14.08 14.96
C ASN A 1 39.84 -15.12 15.33
N HIS A 2 38.71 -14.70 15.90
CA HIS A 2 37.57 -15.58 16.07
C HIS A 2 36.85 -15.62 14.72
N PHE A 3 36.95 -16.71 14.01
CA PHE A 3 36.10 -16.98 12.84
C PHE A 3 34.78 -17.49 13.39
N VAL A 4 33.68 -16.77 13.02
CA VAL A 4 32.32 -17.21 13.29
C VAL A 4 32.06 -18.48 12.48
N THR A 5 31.58 -19.54 13.10
CA THR A 5 31.20 -20.77 12.38
C THR A 5 29.95 -20.49 11.48
N SER A 6 29.76 -21.33 10.47
CA SER A 6 28.59 -21.18 9.57
C SER A 6 27.27 -21.20 10.34
N SER A 7 27.16 -22.03 11.37
CA SER A 7 25.97 -22.13 12.23
C SER A 7 25.75 -20.85 13.08
N GLU A 8 26.79 -20.28 13.64
CA GLU A 8 26.72 -19.02 14.40
C GLU A 8 26.34 -17.83 13.48
N ALA A 9 26.88 -17.83 12.24
CA ALA A 9 26.54 -16.83 11.26
C ALA A 9 25.06 -16.88 10.87
N GLU A 10 24.49 -18.08 10.71
CA GLU A 10 23.05 -18.25 10.42
C GLU A 10 22.16 -17.78 11.59
N VAL A 11 22.54 -18.10 12.83
CA VAL A 11 21.81 -17.62 14.02
C VAL A 11 21.82 -16.11 14.09
N LEU A 12 22.98 -15.48 13.95
CA LEU A 12 23.13 -14.02 13.97
C LEU A 12 22.34 -13.36 12.82
N ALA A 13 22.34 -13.94 11.62
CA ALA A 13 21.58 -13.42 10.49
C ALA A 13 20.06 -13.49 10.74
N ASN A 14 19.58 -14.60 11.29
CA ASN A 14 18.18 -14.76 11.65
C ASN A 14 17.75 -13.79 12.77
N ASP A 15 18.57 -13.63 13.80
CA ASP A 15 18.28 -12.68 14.88
C ASP A 15 18.25 -11.23 14.37
N ALA A 16 19.22 -10.84 13.56
CA ALA A 16 19.26 -9.52 12.94
C ALA A 16 18.03 -9.28 12.03
N PHE A 17 17.65 -10.29 11.24
CA PHE A 17 16.46 -10.22 10.40
C PHE A 17 15.17 -10.09 11.22
N ASN A 18 15.04 -10.85 12.31
CA ASN A 18 13.89 -10.77 13.21
C ASN A 18 13.78 -9.40 13.88
N ILE A 19 14.90 -8.83 14.34
CA ILE A 19 14.93 -7.47 14.90
C ILE A 19 14.49 -6.46 13.84
N PHE A 20 15.03 -6.56 12.61
CA PHE A 20 14.66 -5.68 11.50
C PHE A 20 13.17 -5.77 11.17
N ILE A 21 12.63 -6.98 11.04
CA ILE A 21 11.19 -7.18 10.74
C ILE A 21 10.31 -6.65 11.87
N ASN A 22 10.69 -6.89 13.14
CA ASN A 22 9.91 -6.36 14.26
C ASN A 22 9.90 -4.83 14.27
N LYS A 23 11.04 -4.19 14.03
CA LYS A 23 11.12 -2.73 13.92
C LYS A 23 10.26 -2.16 12.79
N ARG A 24 10.10 -2.86 11.68
CA ARG A 24 9.20 -2.44 10.59
C ARG A 24 7.72 -2.47 10.96
N HIS A 25 7.37 -3.15 12.04
CA HIS A 25 6.01 -3.19 12.58
C HIS A 25 5.78 -2.22 13.75
N GLU A 26 6.81 -1.44 14.14
CA GLU A 26 6.67 -0.33 15.08
C GLU A 26 6.33 0.94 14.29
N ILE A 27 5.07 1.10 13.92
CA ILE A 27 4.58 2.25 13.14
C ILE A 27 3.45 2.96 13.89
N GLU A 28 3.35 4.26 13.67
CA GLU A 28 2.20 5.06 14.05
C GLU A 28 1.35 5.35 12.83
N PHE A 29 0.04 5.18 12.96
CA PHE A 29 -0.90 5.50 11.89
C PHE A 29 -1.22 6.99 11.90
N TYR A 30 -1.46 7.54 10.71
CA TYR A 30 -2.00 8.89 10.60
C TYR A 30 -3.38 8.96 11.26
N ASP A 31 -3.70 10.13 11.80
CA ASP A 31 -5.03 10.38 12.37
C ASP A 31 -6.14 10.11 11.34
N GLY A 32 -7.23 9.51 11.80
CA GLY A 32 -8.38 9.18 10.97
C GLY A 32 -8.27 7.89 10.15
N VAL A 33 -7.06 7.29 9.95
CA VAL A 33 -6.87 6.09 9.10
C VAL A 33 -7.80 4.95 9.50
N ALA A 34 -7.86 4.60 10.80
CA ALA A 34 -8.66 3.47 11.26
C ALA A 34 -10.17 3.70 11.01
N ASN A 35 -10.65 4.93 11.20
CA ASN A 35 -12.05 5.29 10.97
C ASN A 35 -12.39 5.27 9.47
N ALA A 36 -11.51 5.83 8.64
CA ALA A 36 -11.68 5.83 7.19
C ALA A 36 -11.73 4.40 6.63
N LEU A 37 -10.77 3.54 7.01
CA LEU A 37 -10.73 2.14 6.57
C LEU A 37 -11.96 1.36 7.05
N LYS A 38 -12.40 1.58 8.29
CA LYS A 38 -13.64 0.97 8.81
C LYS A 38 -14.85 1.38 7.99
N SER A 39 -15.01 2.66 7.67
CA SER A 39 -16.13 3.15 6.85
C SER A 39 -16.09 2.58 5.44
N LEU A 40 -14.93 2.63 4.80
CA LEU A 40 -14.76 2.14 3.43
C LEU A 40 -14.95 0.62 3.31
N SER A 41 -14.49 -0.16 4.29
CA SER A 41 -14.65 -1.63 4.27
C SER A 41 -16.11 -2.11 4.33
N MET A 42 -17.06 -1.24 4.66
CA MET A 42 -18.49 -1.58 4.63
C MET A 42 -19.07 -1.64 3.21
N ASN A 43 -18.46 -0.91 2.27
CA ASN A 43 -19.00 -0.73 0.92
C ASN A 43 -18.02 -1.17 -0.18
N TYR A 44 -16.73 -1.32 0.13
CA TYR A 44 -15.68 -1.61 -0.83
C TYR A 44 -14.81 -2.78 -0.37
N SER A 45 -14.32 -3.57 -1.31
CA SER A 45 -13.21 -4.50 -1.07
C SER A 45 -11.90 -3.74 -0.98
N LEU A 46 -11.17 -3.89 0.12
CA LEU A 46 -9.94 -3.16 0.37
C LEU A 46 -8.72 -4.10 0.25
N GLY A 47 -7.69 -3.63 -0.45
CA GLY A 47 -6.43 -4.35 -0.60
C GLY A 47 -5.20 -3.48 -0.35
N VAL A 48 -4.12 -4.09 0.13
CA VAL A 48 -2.82 -3.44 0.30
C VAL A 48 -1.87 -3.87 -0.81
N LEU A 49 -1.26 -2.90 -1.51
CA LEU A 49 -0.21 -3.12 -2.51
C LEU A 49 1.08 -2.44 -2.04
N THR A 50 2.08 -3.20 -1.63
CA THR A 50 3.31 -2.65 -1.05
C THR A 50 4.59 -3.16 -1.71
N ASN A 51 5.56 -2.25 -1.93
CA ASN A 51 6.94 -2.63 -2.26
C ASN A 51 7.73 -3.12 -1.03
N GLY A 52 7.15 -2.95 0.15
CA GLY A 52 7.72 -3.42 1.41
C GLY A 52 7.38 -4.87 1.73
N ASN A 53 7.82 -5.30 2.91
CA ASN A 53 7.61 -6.63 3.46
C ASN A 53 6.98 -6.61 4.86
N ALA A 54 6.36 -5.48 5.28
CA ALA A 54 5.59 -5.44 6.49
C ALA A 54 4.28 -6.22 6.30
N ASP A 55 3.93 -7.03 7.28
CA ASP A 55 2.69 -7.78 7.30
C ASP A 55 1.57 -6.91 7.90
N ILE A 56 0.62 -6.49 7.05
CA ILE A 56 -0.49 -5.64 7.45
C ILE A 56 -1.38 -6.32 8.52
N TYR A 57 -1.47 -7.64 8.52
CA TYR A 57 -2.33 -8.38 9.46
C TYR A 57 -1.77 -8.43 10.89
N ARG A 58 -0.55 -7.95 11.12
CA ARG A 58 0.00 -7.72 12.46
C ARG A 58 -0.53 -6.45 13.13
N PHE A 59 -1.28 -5.62 12.41
CA PHE A 59 -1.88 -4.38 12.90
C PHE A 59 -3.39 -4.52 13.05
N GLU A 60 -3.98 -3.76 13.97
CA GLU A 60 -5.43 -3.77 14.16
C GLU A 60 -6.23 -3.38 12.92
N ILE A 61 -5.68 -2.51 12.07
CA ILE A 61 -6.31 -2.10 10.82
C ILE A 61 -6.30 -3.21 9.75
N GLY A 62 -5.47 -4.24 9.92
CA GLY A 62 -5.39 -5.37 8.99
C GLY A 62 -6.72 -6.08 8.77
N LYS A 63 -7.60 -6.08 9.77
CA LYS A 63 -8.95 -6.66 9.68
C LYS A 63 -9.88 -6.00 8.65
N TYR A 64 -9.54 -4.82 8.16
CA TYR A 64 -10.34 -4.10 7.15
C TYR A 64 -9.91 -4.44 5.71
N PHE A 65 -8.82 -5.20 5.53
CA PHE A 65 -8.31 -5.56 4.22
C PHE A 65 -8.62 -7.02 3.88
N ASP A 66 -9.14 -7.24 2.68
CA ASP A 66 -9.44 -8.57 2.15
C ASP A 66 -8.18 -9.28 1.67
N PHE A 67 -7.17 -8.52 1.22
CA PHE A 67 -5.89 -9.05 0.76
C PHE A 67 -4.74 -8.04 0.91
N SER A 68 -3.52 -8.58 0.89
CA SER A 68 -2.28 -7.81 0.83
C SER A 68 -1.35 -8.45 -0.20
N ILE A 69 -0.69 -7.64 -1.01
CA ILE A 69 0.26 -8.08 -2.04
C ILE A 69 1.56 -7.32 -1.84
N SER A 70 2.59 -8.02 -1.42
CA SER A 70 3.96 -7.53 -1.29
C SER A 70 4.75 -7.71 -2.59
N SER A 71 5.94 -7.07 -2.69
CA SER A 71 6.86 -7.31 -3.80
C SER A 71 7.30 -8.78 -3.90
N LEU A 72 7.39 -9.50 -2.79
CA LEU A 72 7.71 -10.92 -2.79
C LEU A 72 6.59 -11.73 -3.47
N GLU A 73 5.34 -11.46 -3.12
CA GLU A 73 4.18 -12.12 -3.75
C GLU A 73 4.01 -11.69 -5.20
N ALA A 74 4.16 -10.40 -5.51
CA ALA A 74 4.10 -9.88 -6.87
C ALA A 74 5.26 -10.37 -7.74
N LYS A 75 6.37 -10.79 -7.15
CA LYS A 75 7.66 -11.09 -7.79
C LYS A 75 8.20 -9.90 -8.59
N ASP A 76 7.87 -8.71 -8.16
CA ASP A 76 8.18 -7.46 -8.84
C ASP A 76 7.94 -6.29 -7.88
N SER A 77 8.28 -5.06 -8.31
CA SER A 77 8.04 -3.84 -7.53
C SER A 77 7.26 -2.81 -8.36
N LYS A 78 6.38 -2.06 -7.70
CA LYS A 78 5.79 -0.86 -8.31
C LYS A 78 6.94 0.10 -8.70
N PRO A 79 6.93 0.73 -9.87
CA PRO A 79 5.77 1.04 -10.72
C PRO A 79 5.37 -0.06 -11.71
N ASN A 80 5.97 -1.26 -11.72
CA ASN A 80 5.52 -2.32 -12.60
C ASN A 80 4.09 -2.77 -12.25
N ARG A 81 3.42 -3.40 -13.23
CA ARG A 81 1.99 -3.70 -13.13
C ARG A 81 1.63 -4.90 -12.26
N SER A 82 2.62 -5.72 -11.90
CA SER A 82 2.42 -7.05 -11.28
C SER A 82 1.56 -7.04 -10.02
N HIS A 83 1.68 -6.00 -9.17
CA HIS A 83 0.84 -5.83 -7.98
C HIS A 83 -0.64 -5.64 -8.37
N PHE A 84 -0.91 -4.81 -9.37
CA PHE A 84 -2.28 -4.50 -9.83
C PHE A 84 -2.91 -5.71 -10.53
N ASP A 85 -2.14 -6.45 -11.34
CA ASP A 85 -2.61 -7.69 -11.97
C ASP A 85 -3.01 -8.74 -10.93
N LYS A 86 -2.21 -8.87 -9.86
CA LYS A 86 -2.55 -9.77 -8.75
C LYS A 86 -3.74 -9.29 -7.93
N ALA A 87 -3.88 -7.98 -7.72
CA ALA A 87 -5.07 -7.43 -7.06
C ALA A 87 -6.33 -7.74 -7.86
N LEU A 88 -6.28 -7.58 -9.19
CA LEU A 88 -7.38 -7.91 -10.08
C LEU A 88 -7.78 -9.40 -9.99
N GLN A 89 -6.80 -10.30 -9.80
CA GLN A 89 -7.04 -11.73 -9.61
C GLN A 89 -7.67 -12.09 -8.25
N LYS A 90 -7.57 -11.21 -7.24
CA LYS A 90 -8.17 -11.42 -5.91
C LYS A 90 -9.65 -11.05 -5.87
N ILE A 91 -10.13 -10.29 -6.85
CA ILE A 91 -11.50 -9.78 -6.88
C ILE A 91 -12.12 -10.20 -8.22
N ASP A 92 -13.04 -11.15 -8.16
CA ASP A 92 -13.71 -11.65 -9.36
C ASP A 92 -14.64 -10.61 -9.99
N GLY A 93 -14.64 -10.56 -11.32
CA GLY A 93 -15.64 -9.85 -12.11
C GLY A 93 -15.44 -8.33 -12.22
N ILE A 94 -14.30 -7.79 -11.78
CA ILE A 94 -13.98 -6.37 -11.96
C ILE A 94 -12.88 -6.15 -13.00
N SER A 95 -12.75 -4.91 -13.45
CA SER A 95 -11.70 -4.41 -14.32
C SER A 95 -10.92 -3.27 -13.65
N PHE A 96 -9.78 -2.86 -14.23
CA PHE A 96 -8.98 -1.76 -13.69
C PHE A 96 -9.73 -0.43 -13.56
N VAL A 97 -10.70 -0.16 -14.42
CA VAL A 97 -11.47 1.10 -14.36
C VAL A 97 -12.43 1.17 -13.17
N GLU A 98 -12.72 0.03 -12.54
CA GLU A 98 -13.54 -0.06 -11.33
C GLU A 98 -12.70 0.00 -10.05
N MET A 99 -11.38 0.06 -10.18
CA MET A 99 -10.45 0.20 -9.06
C MET A 99 -10.13 1.67 -8.78
N LEU A 100 -9.87 1.96 -7.51
CA LEU A 100 -9.26 3.19 -7.05
C LEU A 100 -7.96 2.85 -6.33
N HIS A 101 -6.85 3.48 -6.71
CA HIS A 101 -5.58 3.35 -6.00
C HIS A 101 -5.25 4.63 -5.23
N ILE A 102 -4.91 4.45 -3.95
CA ILE A 102 -4.52 5.53 -3.04
C ILE A 102 -3.08 5.30 -2.64
N GLY A 103 -2.22 6.28 -2.82
CA GLY A 103 -0.81 6.17 -2.45
C GLY A 103 -0.13 7.51 -2.34
N ASP A 104 1.07 7.52 -1.75
CA ASP A 104 1.85 8.74 -1.51
C ASP A 104 2.93 8.99 -2.57
N HIS A 105 3.35 7.96 -3.29
CA HIS A 105 4.47 8.07 -4.21
C HIS A 105 3.99 8.35 -5.63
N GLN A 106 4.37 9.52 -6.19
CA GLN A 106 3.94 9.98 -7.51
C GLN A 106 4.19 8.98 -8.65
N ILE A 107 5.30 8.22 -8.60
CA ILE A 107 5.64 7.22 -9.64
C ILE A 107 5.13 5.83 -9.26
N ASN A 108 5.51 5.32 -8.08
CA ASN A 108 5.21 3.93 -7.71
C ASN A 108 3.72 3.67 -7.53
N ASP A 109 2.97 4.69 -7.11
CA ASP A 109 1.54 4.57 -6.87
C ASP A 109 0.74 5.24 -7.98
N ILE A 110 0.87 6.56 -8.13
CA ILE A 110 -0.03 7.32 -8.98
C ILE A 110 0.21 7.03 -10.46
N PHE A 111 1.44 7.18 -10.93
CA PHE A 111 1.76 6.86 -12.33
C PHE A 111 1.50 5.39 -12.65
N ALA A 112 1.90 4.48 -11.75
CA ALA A 112 1.76 3.05 -11.95
C ALA A 112 0.30 2.61 -12.11
N ALA A 113 -0.63 3.17 -11.31
CA ALA A 113 -2.05 2.88 -11.41
C ALA A 113 -2.71 3.60 -12.60
N ASN A 114 -2.42 4.90 -12.78
CA ASN A 114 -3.03 5.72 -13.82
C ASN A 114 -2.80 5.15 -15.24
N ARG A 115 -1.58 4.68 -15.55
CA ARG A 115 -1.27 4.07 -16.86
C ARG A 115 -2.04 2.78 -17.16
N LEU A 116 -2.68 2.17 -16.16
CA LEU A 116 -3.54 1.00 -16.29
C LEU A 116 -5.02 1.36 -16.38
N GLY A 117 -5.35 2.65 -16.33
CA GLY A 117 -6.73 3.15 -16.32
C GLY A 117 -7.38 3.10 -14.94
N ILE A 118 -6.60 2.85 -13.87
CA ILE A 118 -7.07 2.85 -12.49
C ILE A 118 -7.21 4.31 -12.04
N LYS A 119 -8.35 4.68 -11.45
CA LYS A 119 -8.51 5.99 -10.80
C LYS A 119 -7.52 6.14 -9.64
N THR A 120 -7.04 7.35 -9.40
CA THR A 120 -6.03 7.59 -8.35
C THR A 120 -6.40 8.75 -7.45
N LEU A 121 -6.08 8.62 -6.16
CA LEU A 121 -6.01 9.70 -5.18
C LEU A 121 -4.60 9.76 -4.60
N TRP A 122 -4.05 10.96 -4.54
CA TRP A 122 -2.69 11.14 -4.04
C TRP A 122 -2.70 11.58 -2.57
N PHE A 123 -2.17 10.72 -1.69
CA PHE A 123 -1.96 11.09 -0.28
C PHE A 123 -0.71 11.97 -0.15
N ASN A 124 -0.92 13.28 0.02
CA ASN A 124 0.14 14.28 0.05
C ASN A 124 0.24 14.99 1.41
N ASN A 125 0.59 14.24 2.44
CA ASN A 125 0.73 14.77 3.81
C ASN A 125 1.95 15.69 4.01
N LYS A 126 2.90 15.68 3.07
CA LYS A 126 4.13 16.49 3.13
C LYS A 126 4.04 17.78 2.31
N ASN A 127 2.89 18.04 1.71
CA ASN A 127 2.67 19.17 0.80
C ASN A 127 3.75 19.25 -0.30
N THR A 128 4.10 18.08 -0.86
CA THR A 128 5.10 17.95 -1.92
C THR A 128 4.53 18.50 -3.23
N GLU A 129 5.35 19.20 -4.02
CA GLU A 129 4.95 19.66 -5.34
C GLU A 129 4.76 18.48 -6.30
N TRP A 130 3.78 18.62 -7.22
CA TRP A 130 3.60 17.67 -8.29
C TRP A 130 4.67 17.84 -9.35
N ALA A 131 5.48 16.80 -9.56
CA ALA A 131 6.67 16.86 -10.43
C ALA A 131 6.53 15.99 -11.69
N GLN A 132 5.30 15.58 -12.07
CA GLN A 132 5.08 14.70 -13.21
C GLN A 132 4.51 15.43 -14.41
N ALA A 133 4.80 14.91 -15.62
CA ALA A 133 4.35 15.49 -16.88
C ALA A 133 2.86 15.18 -17.22
N PHE A 134 2.22 14.28 -16.47
CA PHE A 134 0.80 13.96 -16.63
C PHE A 134 -0.05 14.71 -15.58
N GLU A 135 -1.34 14.73 -15.79
CA GLU A 135 -2.28 15.47 -14.97
C GLU A 135 -2.20 15.05 -13.49
N LYS A 136 -2.15 16.05 -12.60
CA LYS A 136 -2.16 15.83 -11.15
C LYS A 136 -3.53 15.28 -10.73
N PRO A 137 -3.59 14.12 -10.04
CA PRO A 137 -4.85 13.63 -9.49
C PRO A 137 -5.32 14.51 -8.32
N LYS A 138 -6.58 14.33 -7.91
CA LYS A 138 -7.08 14.91 -6.65
C LYS A 138 -6.18 14.42 -5.50
N ASP A 139 -5.72 15.33 -4.65
CA ASP A 139 -4.86 15.01 -3.52
C ASP A 139 -5.54 15.31 -2.18
N PHE A 140 -5.05 14.65 -1.13
CA PHE A 140 -5.51 14.85 0.23
C PHE A 140 -4.38 14.62 1.24
N SER A 141 -4.58 15.14 2.46
CA SER A 141 -3.67 14.93 3.60
C SER A 141 -4.41 14.50 4.88
N ASP A 142 -5.73 14.58 4.88
CA ASP A 142 -6.59 14.27 6.03
C ASP A 142 -7.45 13.02 5.72
N TRP A 143 -7.14 11.92 6.41
CA TRP A 143 -7.84 10.66 6.24
C TRP A 143 -9.31 10.69 6.65
N ASN A 144 -9.70 11.62 7.53
CA ASN A 144 -11.10 11.75 7.94
C ASN A 144 -12.01 12.20 6.78
N LYS A 145 -11.44 12.86 5.76
CA LYS A 145 -12.16 13.33 4.57
C LYS A 145 -12.21 12.30 3.45
N LEU A 146 -11.41 11.23 3.53
CA LEU A 146 -11.26 10.28 2.43
C LEU A 146 -12.58 9.60 2.03
N PRO A 147 -13.45 9.13 2.96
CA PRO A 147 -14.71 8.50 2.56
C PRO A 147 -15.59 9.42 1.70
N GLU A 148 -15.78 10.67 2.12
CA GLU A 148 -16.55 11.68 1.38
C GLU A 148 -15.92 11.97 0.00
N MET A 149 -14.60 12.12 -0.06
CA MET A 149 -13.88 12.33 -1.32
C MET A 149 -14.05 11.18 -2.32
N ILE A 150 -14.17 9.94 -1.82
CA ILE A 150 -14.40 8.78 -2.68
C ILE A 150 -15.85 8.79 -3.21
N GLU A 151 -16.83 9.11 -2.39
CA GLU A 151 -18.22 9.25 -2.83
C GLU A 151 -18.33 10.27 -3.97
N GLU A 152 -17.75 11.48 -3.82
CA GLU A 152 -17.71 12.51 -4.85
C GLU A 152 -17.04 12.08 -6.18
N LEU A 153 -16.17 11.07 -6.18
CA LEU A 153 -15.53 10.58 -7.40
C LEU A 153 -16.44 9.68 -8.26
N TYR A 154 -17.54 9.22 -7.69
CA TYR A 154 -18.46 8.28 -8.33
C TYR A 154 -19.88 8.85 -8.52
N GLU A 155 -20.11 10.11 -8.10
CA GLU A 155 -21.29 10.91 -8.46
C GLU A 155 -21.11 11.57 -9.84
#